data_f7392b29a1634ca61daa78ca1de366af
#
_entry.id   f7392b29a1634ca61daa78ca1de366af
#
_cell.length_a   1.000
_cell.length_b   1.000
_cell.length_c   1.000
_cell.angle_alpha   90.00
_cell.angle_beta   90.00
_cell.angle_gamma   90.00
#
_symmetry.space_group_name_H-M   'P 1'
#
loop_
_entity.id
_entity.type
_entity.pdbx_description
1 polymer ?
#
loop_
_entity_poly.entity_id
_entity_poly.type
_entity_poly.pdbx_seq_one_letter_code
_entity_poly.pdbx_strand_id
1 'polypeptide(L)'
;MNGPARLWLFCLSLQALCSPGISDEWEADVVHKLKAMTESCVVIPCTFNYPGMKKSSGQLRGIWSKKNDVKKIIYDEDQSKVDNAYKGRTKLVGDLAEKNCSLEIDDVKSHDNDEFCFRIEIPETDQYSFKDNCVMISTFEDPKIPKLNQHHQDPVEGSPFTVTCSVIHTCPSHVPSLTWSRGTQDKIIAEHKDMGHGNWETQSILTFIPTVGDDHAELTCTVTYRGRGPLKGAIKLNVKTKLGMLYTIIIPVAAVLGTAVVFGLLCMLMRKKYKNRIEALQRSASNGQVQQNDWG
;
A
#
# COMPACT_ATOMS: atom_id res chain seq x y z
N MET A 1 -58.59 5.95 9.23
CA MET A 1 -57.69 4.80 9.53
C MET A 1 -57.09 4.28 8.23
N ASN A 2 -56.08 4.90 7.64
CA ASN A 2 -55.44 4.46 6.39
C ASN A 2 -54.01 5.06 6.35
N GLY A 3 -53.07 4.52 7.11
CA GLY A 3 -51.72 5.09 7.12
C GLY A 3 -50.56 4.11 7.12
N PRO A 4 -50.37 3.17 8.04
CA PRO A 4 -49.13 2.43 8.10
C PRO A 4 -49.07 1.16 7.21
N ALA A 5 -50.22 0.51 6.93
CA ALA A 5 -50.22 -0.74 6.19
C ALA A 5 -49.88 -0.59 4.69
N ARG A 6 -50.18 0.55 4.06
CA ARG A 6 -49.80 0.82 2.65
C ARG A 6 -48.31 1.09 2.47
N LEU A 7 -47.65 1.67 3.46
CA LEU A 7 -46.19 1.95 3.41
C LEU A 7 -45.37 0.66 3.49
N TRP A 8 -45.82 -0.31 4.30
CA TRP A 8 -45.18 -1.63 4.42
C TRP A 8 -45.30 -2.48 3.14
N LEU A 9 -46.44 -2.41 2.46
CA LEU A 9 -46.64 -3.09 1.18
C LEU A 9 -45.76 -2.48 0.07
N PHE A 10 -45.53 -1.16 0.08
CA PHE A 10 -44.62 -0.50 -0.86
C PHE A 10 -43.14 -0.87 -0.59
N CYS A 11 -42.71 -0.96 0.67
CA CYS A 11 -41.33 -1.42 1.00
C CYS A 11 -41.11 -2.87 0.62
N LEU A 12 -42.08 -3.74 0.80
CA LEU A 12 -41.96 -5.17 0.40
C LEU A 12 -41.92 -5.35 -1.14
N SER A 13 -42.67 -4.49 -1.87
CA SER A 13 -42.61 -4.53 -3.34
C SER A 13 -41.31 -3.95 -3.93
N LEU A 14 -40.64 -2.98 -3.24
CA LEU A 14 -39.34 -2.48 -3.66
C LEU A 14 -38.19 -3.48 -3.38
N GLN A 15 -38.31 -4.29 -2.34
CA GLN A 15 -37.32 -5.32 -2.06
C GLN A 15 -37.35 -6.49 -3.08
N ALA A 16 -38.53 -6.75 -3.66
CA ALA A 16 -38.67 -7.76 -4.72
C ALA A 16 -38.04 -7.32 -6.07
N LEU A 17 -37.79 -6.01 -6.26
CA LEU A 17 -37.16 -5.49 -7.49
C LEU A 17 -35.62 -5.41 -7.41
N CYS A 18 -35.03 -5.69 -6.25
CA CYS A 18 -33.58 -5.73 -6.03
C CYS A 18 -33.04 -7.15 -5.88
N SER A 19 -33.68 -8.15 -6.47
CA SER A 19 -33.02 -9.45 -6.67
C SER A 19 -31.84 -9.20 -7.61
N PRO A 20 -30.58 -9.54 -7.22
CA PRO A 20 -29.50 -9.57 -8.19
C PRO A 20 -29.93 -10.51 -9.30
N GLY A 21 -30.10 -9.98 -10.51
CA GLY A 21 -30.42 -10.77 -11.67
C GLY A 21 -29.31 -11.82 -11.82
N ILE A 22 -29.68 -13.09 -11.78
CA ILE A 22 -28.77 -14.17 -12.19
C ILE A 22 -28.49 -13.87 -13.65
N SER A 23 -27.27 -13.46 -13.97
CA SER A 23 -26.86 -13.27 -15.36
C SER A 23 -26.97 -14.63 -16.07
N ASP A 24 -27.86 -14.69 -17.03
CA ASP A 24 -28.05 -15.89 -17.89
C ASP A 24 -27.11 -15.84 -19.10
N GLU A 25 -25.98 -15.13 -18.98
CA GLU A 25 -25.03 -14.92 -20.04
C GLU A 25 -23.67 -15.58 -19.73
N TRP A 26 -22.96 -15.92 -20.80
CA TRP A 26 -21.56 -16.32 -20.72
C TRP A 26 -20.71 -15.10 -20.38
N GLU A 27 -20.10 -15.11 -19.23
CA GLU A 27 -19.27 -14.00 -18.74
C GLU A 27 -17.98 -14.57 -18.12
N ALA A 28 -16.87 -13.88 -18.32
CA ALA A 28 -15.64 -14.15 -17.57
C ALA A 28 -15.05 -12.82 -17.11
N ASP A 29 -14.62 -12.80 -15.86
CA ASP A 29 -13.81 -11.72 -15.31
C ASP A 29 -12.37 -12.20 -15.20
N VAL A 30 -11.53 -11.65 -16.06
CA VAL A 30 -10.10 -11.94 -16.14
C VAL A 30 -9.34 -10.63 -16.17
N VAL A 31 -8.29 -10.53 -15.39
CA VAL A 31 -7.42 -9.36 -15.42
C VAL A 31 -6.80 -9.18 -16.81
N HIS A 32 -6.97 -8.01 -17.43
CA HIS A 32 -6.54 -7.80 -18.82
C HIS A 32 -5.03 -7.78 -19.02
N LYS A 33 -4.25 -7.36 -18.00
CA LYS A 33 -2.78 -7.26 -18.10
C LYS A 33 -2.11 -7.65 -16.80
N LEU A 34 -1.10 -8.52 -16.90
CA LEU A 34 -0.21 -8.90 -15.81
C LEU A 34 1.25 -8.71 -16.21
N LYS A 35 2.07 -8.31 -15.24
CA LYS A 35 3.53 -8.29 -15.41
C LYS A 35 4.12 -9.41 -14.59
N ALA A 36 4.77 -10.37 -15.23
CA ALA A 36 5.38 -11.53 -14.59
C ALA A 36 6.91 -11.50 -14.72
N MET A 37 7.61 -11.76 -13.64
CA MET A 37 9.06 -11.90 -13.66
C MET A 37 9.43 -13.29 -14.20
N THR A 38 10.38 -13.34 -15.13
CA THR A 38 10.91 -14.63 -15.62
C THR A 38 11.53 -15.44 -14.48
N GLU A 39 11.48 -16.77 -14.58
CA GLU A 39 11.95 -17.72 -13.56
C GLU A 39 11.19 -17.65 -12.21
N SER A 40 10.10 -16.87 -12.15
CA SER A 40 9.15 -16.81 -11.05
C SER A 40 7.85 -17.50 -11.46
N CYS A 41 6.77 -17.30 -10.72
CA CYS A 41 5.44 -17.72 -11.13
C CYS A 41 4.48 -16.54 -11.26
N VAL A 42 3.37 -16.75 -11.93
CA VAL A 42 2.26 -15.82 -12.02
C VAL A 42 0.94 -16.56 -11.82
N VAL A 43 0.06 -16.00 -11.00
CA VAL A 43 -1.33 -16.45 -10.88
C VAL A 43 -2.22 -15.48 -11.63
N ILE A 44 -2.96 -15.99 -12.60
CA ILE A 44 -3.97 -15.26 -13.36
C ILE A 44 -5.30 -15.42 -12.63
N PRO A 45 -5.84 -14.37 -11.98
CA PRO A 45 -7.16 -14.42 -11.39
C PRO A 45 -8.21 -14.52 -12.49
N CYS A 46 -9.15 -15.45 -12.33
CA CYS A 46 -10.18 -15.71 -13.31
C CYS A 46 -11.44 -16.23 -12.63
N THR A 47 -12.56 -15.57 -12.86
CA THR A 47 -13.88 -16.12 -12.55
C THR A 47 -14.73 -16.15 -13.81
N PHE A 48 -15.69 -17.06 -13.87
CA PHE A 48 -16.57 -17.17 -15.02
C PHE A 48 -18.00 -17.49 -14.60
N ASN A 49 -18.93 -17.20 -15.49
CA ASN A 49 -20.32 -17.56 -15.34
C ASN A 49 -20.84 -18.18 -16.65
N TYR A 50 -21.87 -18.99 -16.53
CA TYR A 50 -22.58 -19.60 -17.67
C TYR A 50 -24.08 -19.62 -17.39
N PRO A 51 -24.94 -19.66 -18.44
CA PRO A 51 -26.39 -19.65 -18.31
C PRO A 51 -26.91 -20.76 -17.40
N GLY A 52 -27.69 -20.36 -16.39
CA GLY A 52 -27.91 -21.03 -15.13
C GLY A 52 -28.95 -22.09 -15.07
N MET A 53 -29.13 -23.02 -16.02
CA MET A 53 -30.05 -24.17 -15.78
C MET A 53 -29.49 -25.53 -16.14
N LYS A 54 -28.27 -25.62 -16.53
CA LYS A 54 -27.68 -26.88 -16.95
C LYS A 54 -26.89 -27.47 -15.78
N LYS A 55 -27.56 -28.21 -14.89
CA LYS A 55 -26.85 -29.10 -13.96
C LYS A 55 -26.14 -30.15 -14.83
N SER A 56 -24.86 -29.91 -15.07
CA SER A 56 -23.99 -30.91 -15.64
C SER A 56 -23.94 -32.10 -14.69
N SER A 57 -24.23 -33.29 -15.19
CA SER A 57 -23.99 -34.55 -14.47
C SER A 57 -22.51 -34.96 -14.50
N GLY A 58 -21.68 -34.21 -15.25
CA GLY A 58 -20.27 -34.49 -15.47
C GLY A 58 -19.34 -33.43 -14.88
N GLN A 59 -18.06 -33.77 -14.80
CA GLN A 59 -17.02 -32.88 -14.34
C GLN A 59 -16.76 -31.76 -15.36
N LEU A 60 -16.80 -30.51 -14.92
CA LEU A 60 -16.44 -29.34 -15.76
C LEU A 60 -14.99 -29.45 -16.21
N ARG A 61 -14.70 -29.06 -17.44
CA ARG A 61 -13.34 -29.04 -17.98
C ARG A 61 -12.95 -27.63 -18.38
N GLY A 62 -11.94 -27.08 -17.73
CA GLY A 62 -11.35 -25.78 -18.04
C GLY A 62 -10.10 -25.93 -18.91
N ILE A 63 -10.00 -25.12 -19.93
CA ILE A 63 -8.87 -25.11 -20.88
C ILE A 63 -8.35 -23.68 -21.00
N TRP A 64 -7.04 -23.50 -20.93
CA TRP A 64 -6.38 -22.24 -21.24
C TRP A 64 -5.55 -22.39 -22.51
N SER A 65 -5.64 -21.42 -23.41
CA SER A 65 -4.92 -21.44 -24.68
C SER A 65 -4.42 -20.05 -25.06
N LYS A 66 -3.48 -19.99 -26.01
CA LYS A 66 -3.08 -18.72 -26.61
C LYS A 66 -4.23 -18.13 -27.43
N LYS A 67 -4.43 -16.80 -27.35
CA LYS A 67 -5.49 -16.10 -28.12
C LYS A 67 -5.30 -16.25 -29.62
N ASN A 68 -4.07 -16.04 -30.10
CA ASN A 68 -3.74 -16.04 -31.52
C ASN A 68 -3.56 -17.45 -32.11
N ASP A 69 -3.43 -18.48 -31.28
CA ASP A 69 -3.32 -19.88 -31.68
C ASP A 69 -3.99 -20.80 -30.67
N VAL A 70 -5.29 -20.97 -30.81
CA VAL A 70 -6.12 -21.80 -29.92
C VAL A 70 -5.71 -23.29 -29.88
N LYS A 71 -4.86 -23.72 -30.80
CA LYS A 71 -4.29 -25.08 -30.77
C LYS A 71 -3.12 -25.17 -29.78
N LYS A 72 -2.51 -24.05 -29.43
CA LYS A 72 -1.51 -23.99 -28.37
C LYS A 72 -2.17 -23.91 -27.00
N ILE A 73 -2.53 -25.09 -26.50
CA ILE A 73 -3.12 -25.26 -25.18
C ILE A 73 -2.01 -25.13 -24.14
N ILE A 74 -2.18 -24.20 -23.19
CA ILE A 74 -1.22 -24.00 -22.09
C ILE A 74 -1.63 -24.76 -20.84
N TYR A 75 -2.93 -24.99 -20.66
CA TYR A 75 -3.46 -25.82 -19.58
C TYR A 75 -4.65 -26.65 -20.06
N ASP A 76 -4.64 -27.91 -19.73
CA ASP A 76 -5.73 -28.89 -19.85
C ASP A 76 -5.52 -29.95 -18.76
N GLU A 77 -6.59 -30.52 -18.24
CA GLU A 77 -6.50 -31.65 -17.30
C GLU A 77 -5.81 -32.86 -17.96
N ASP A 78 -6.06 -33.07 -19.26
CA ASP A 78 -5.34 -34.03 -20.08
C ASP A 78 -3.99 -33.44 -20.55
N GLN A 79 -2.93 -33.77 -19.83
CA GLN A 79 -1.58 -33.29 -20.11
C GLN A 79 -1.04 -33.67 -21.49
N SER A 80 -1.66 -34.67 -22.17
CA SER A 80 -1.27 -35.02 -23.54
C SER A 80 -1.59 -33.92 -24.55
N LYS A 81 -2.59 -33.10 -24.27
CA LYS A 81 -3.05 -31.97 -25.10
C LYS A 81 -2.30 -30.68 -24.86
N VAL A 82 -1.58 -30.58 -23.73
CA VAL A 82 -0.82 -29.39 -23.38
C VAL A 82 0.42 -29.26 -24.24
N ASP A 83 0.68 -28.05 -24.76
CA ASP A 83 1.89 -27.74 -25.51
C ASP A 83 3.14 -28.04 -24.67
N ASN A 84 4.18 -28.61 -25.31
CA ASN A 84 5.39 -29.04 -24.62
C ASN A 84 6.08 -27.92 -23.85
N ALA A 85 5.97 -26.67 -24.28
CA ALA A 85 6.52 -25.50 -23.59
C ALA A 85 5.84 -25.24 -22.24
N TYR A 86 4.63 -25.74 -22.00
CA TYR A 86 3.83 -25.50 -20.80
C TYR A 86 3.63 -26.74 -19.93
N LYS A 87 3.98 -27.92 -20.42
CA LYS A 87 3.85 -29.18 -19.64
C LYS A 87 4.55 -29.09 -18.30
N GLY A 88 3.82 -29.41 -17.24
CA GLY A 88 4.35 -29.39 -15.87
C GLY A 88 4.58 -27.99 -15.27
N ARG A 89 4.35 -26.91 -16.05
CA ARG A 89 4.48 -25.53 -15.58
C ARG A 89 3.14 -24.84 -15.28
N THR A 90 2.04 -25.42 -15.69
CA THR A 90 0.71 -24.84 -15.52
C THR A 90 -0.16 -25.67 -14.61
N LYS A 91 -0.92 -25.00 -13.74
CA LYS A 91 -1.82 -25.61 -12.78
C LYS A 91 -3.06 -24.76 -12.62
N LEU A 92 -4.24 -25.36 -12.72
CA LEU A 92 -5.49 -24.71 -12.30
C LEU A 92 -5.48 -24.61 -10.77
N VAL A 93 -5.53 -23.40 -10.25
CA VAL A 93 -5.57 -23.13 -8.80
C VAL A 93 -6.96 -22.78 -8.33
N GLY A 94 -7.87 -22.42 -9.26
CA GLY A 94 -9.29 -22.23 -9.00
C GLY A 94 -10.06 -23.56 -9.03
N ASP A 95 -11.26 -23.55 -8.43
CA ASP A 95 -12.24 -24.62 -8.51
C ASP A 95 -13.33 -24.26 -9.52
N LEU A 96 -13.45 -25.01 -10.59
CA LEU A 96 -14.45 -24.79 -11.64
C LEU A 96 -15.89 -24.95 -11.11
N ALA A 97 -16.11 -25.76 -10.08
CA ALA A 97 -17.43 -25.89 -9.45
C ALA A 97 -17.84 -24.59 -8.75
N GLU A 98 -16.86 -23.87 -8.22
CA GLU A 98 -17.01 -22.53 -7.61
C GLU A 98 -16.88 -21.40 -8.64
N LYS A 99 -16.93 -21.73 -9.94
CA LYS A 99 -16.78 -20.79 -11.05
C LYS A 99 -15.45 -20.01 -11.03
N ASN A 100 -14.42 -20.60 -10.48
CA ASN A 100 -13.08 -20.05 -10.42
C ASN A 100 -12.16 -20.79 -11.40
N CYS A 101 -11.67 -20.06 -12.41
CA CYS A 101 -10.81 -20.55 -13.49
C CYS A 101 -9.35 -20.09 -13.33
N SER A 102 -8.96 -19.62 -12.16
CA SER A 102 -7.63 -19.07 -11.92
C SER A 102 -6.53 -20.08 -12.25
N LEU A 103 -5.52 -19.60 -12.98
CA LEU A 103 -4.40 -20.40 -13.48
C LEU A 103 -3.08 -19.91 -12.90
N GLU A 104 -2.25 -20.83 -12.46
CA GLU A 104 -0.84 -20.57 -12.14
C GLU A 104 0.05 -21.03 -13.31
N ILE A 105 0.99 -20.18 -13.71
CA ILE A 105 2.11 -20.51 -14.59
C ILE A 105 3.37 -20.40 -13.78
N ASP A 106 4.03 -21.53 -13.51
CA ASP A 106 5.33 -21.58 -12.81
C ASP A 106 6.47 -21.47 -13.82
N ASP A 107 7.64 -21.06 -13.31
CA ASP A 107 8.87 -20.91 -14.10
C ASP A 107 8.65 -20.11 -15.38
N VAL A 108 8.06 -18.91 -15.23
CA VAL A 108 7.71 -18.01 -16.33
C VAL A 108 8.92 -17.80 -17.26
N LYS A 109 8.69 -17.95 -18.57
CA LYS A 109 9.70 -17.78 -19.62
C LYS A 109 9.43 -16.54 -20.46
N SER A 110 10.43 -16.06 -21.19
CA SER A 110 10.27 -14.91 -22.08
C SER A 110 9.21 -15.14 -23.18
N HIS A 111 9.00 -16.39 -23.61
CA HIS A 111 7.99 -16.75 -24.60
C HIS A 111 6.56 -16.80 -24.01
N ASP A 112 6.38 -16.65 -22.70
CA ASP A 112 5.08 -16.48 -22.06
C ASP A 112 4.56 -15.04 -22.17
N ASN A 113 5.33 -14.13 -22.79
CA ASN A 113 4.91 -12.79 -23.17
C ASN A 113 3.89 -12.88 -24.34
N ASP A 114 2.63 -13.18 -23.98
CA ASP A 114 1.55 -13.47 -24.95
C ASP A 114 0.19 -13.26 -24.29
N GLU A 115 -0.87 -13.37 -25.09
CA GLU A 115 -2.26 -13.24 -24.64
C GLU A 115 -2.91 -14.61 -24.50
N PHE A 116 -3.53 -14.87 -23.33
CA PHE A 116 -4.14 -16.14 -22.97
C PHE A 116 -5.61 -16.00 -22.65
N CYS A 117 -6.42 -16.95 -23.13
CA CYS A 117 -7.88 -16.95 -22.98
C CYS A 117 -8.35 -18.26 -22.36
N PHE A 118 -9.43 -18.15 -21.59
CA PHE A 118 -10.10 -19.30 -20.96
C PHE A 118 -11.20 -19.85 -21.85
N ARG A 119 -11.40 -21.15 -21.79
CA ARG A 119 -12.50 -21.90 -22.38
C ARG A 119 -13.04 -22.87 -21.36
N ILE A 120 -14.36 -22.99 -21.26
CA ILE A 120 -15.06 -23.98 -20.45
C ILE A 120 -15.77 -24.98 -21.34
N GLU A 121 -15.69 -26.24 -21.00
CA GLU A 121 -16.49 -27.34 -21.59
C GLU A 121 -17.36 -27.98 -20.51
N ILE A 122 -18.67 -27.98 -20.74
CA ILE A 122 -19.69 -28.59 -19.89
C ILE A 122 -20.11 -29.89 -20.57
N PRO A 123 -19.72 -31.07 -20.04
CA PRO A 123 -19.99 -32.35 -20.69
C PRO A 123 -21.46 -32.49 -21.09
N GLU A 124 -21.68 -33.03 -22.30
CA GLU A 124 -23.00 -33.32 -22.87
C GLU A 124 -23.95 -32.13 -23.02
N THR A 125 -23.47 -30.92 -22.69
CA THR A 125 -24.32 -29.74 -22.58
C THR A 125 -23.90 -28.61 -23.51
N ASP A 126 -22.72 -28.01 -23.29
CA ASP A 126 -22.27 -26.81 -24.00
C ASP A 126 -20.76 -26.58 -23.83
N GLN A 127 -20.24 -25.63 -24.58
CA GLN A 127 -18.86 -25.18 -24.49
C GLN A 127 -18.74 -23.72 -24.91
N TYR A 128 -17.88 -22.94 -24.24
CA TYR A 128 -17.70 -21.55 -24.57
C TYR A 128 -16.24 -21.10 -24.43
N SER A 129 -15.79 -20.25 -25.36
CA SER A 129 -14.45 -19.67 -25.33
C SER A 129 -14.56 -18.16 -25.13
N PHE A 130 -13.99 -17.64 -24.04
CA PHE A 130 -14.04 -16.24 -23.65
C PHE A 130 -12.94 -15.43 -24.36
N LYS A 131 -13.09 -15.25 -25.69
CA LYS A 131 -12.05 -14.62 -26.53
C LYS A 131 -11.89 -13.12 -26.32
N ASP A 132 -12.90 -12.46 -25.77
CA ASP A 132 -12.88 -11.02 -25.46
C ASP A 132 -12.34 -10.75 -24.05
N ASN A 133 -12.34 -11.76 -23.19
CA ASN A 133 -11.86 -11.69 -21.80
C ASN A 133 -10.56 -12.48 -21.65
N CYS A 134 -9.49 -11.98 -22.23
CA CYS A 134 -8.17 -12.61 -22.20
C CYS A 134 -7.18 -11.79 -21.40
N VAL A 135 -6.14 -12.43 -20.88
CA VAL A 135 -5.05 -11.78 -20.15
C VAL A 135 -3.82 -11.64 -21.02
N MET A 136 -3.25 -10.45 -21.09
CA MET A 136 -1.92 -10.20 -21.66
C MET A 136 -0.87 -10.31 -20.54
N ILE A 137 0.00 -11.29 -20.63
CA ILE A 137 1.18 -11.41 -19.77
C ILE A 137 2.35 -10.68 -20.42
N SER A 138 2.94 -9.74 -19.69
CA SER A 138 4.17 -9.05 -20.10
C SER A 138 5.30 -9.51 -19.20
N THR A 139 6.31 -10.16 -19.75
CA THR A 139 7.44 -10.67 -18.97
C THR A 139 8.55 -9.62 -18.81
N PHE A 140 9.26 -9.68 -17.68
CA PHE A 140 10.44 -8.86 -17.41
C PHE A 140 11.49 -9.69 -16.66
N GLU A 141 12.76 -9.34 -16.82
CA GLU A 141 13.89 -10.11 -16.30
C GLU A 141 14.45 -9.54 -14.99
N ASP A 142 14.44 -8.20 -14.85
CA ASP A 142 15.07 -7.53 -13.72
C ASP A 142 14.19 -7.62 -12.46
N PRO A 143 14.65 -8.30 -11.41
CA PRO A 143 13.90 -8.40 -10.17
C PRO A 143 13.84 -7.05 -9.45
N LYS A 144 12.72 -6.78 -8.79
CA LYS A 144 12.52 -5.54 -8.05
C LYS A 144 13.31 -5.56 -6.74
N ILE A 145 14.01 -4.47 -6.46
CA ILE A 145 14.60 -4.22 -5.13
C ILE A 145 13.48 -3.92 -4.12
N PRO A 146 13.64 -4.30 -2.84
CA PRO A 146 12.64 -4.02 -1.82
C PRO A 146 12.56 -2.52 -1.52
N LYS A 147 11.35 -2.05 -1.21
CA LYS A 147 11.11 -0.68 -0.77
C LYS A 147 11.09 -0.64 0.76
N LEU A 148 11.83 0.30 1.33
CA LEU A 148 11.81 0.57 2.77
C LEU A 148 11.01 1.85 3.02
N ASN A 149 10.07 1.76 3.97
CA ASN A 149 9.24 2.87 4.39
C ASN A 149 9.40 3.08 5.90
N GLN A 150 9.87 4.26 6.29
CA GLN A 150 9.89 4.71 7.67
C GLN A 150 8.66 5.62 7.87
N HIS A 151 7.76 5.23 8.75
CA HIS A 151 6.50 5.92 9.00
C HIS A 151 6.72 7.35 9.54
N HIS A 152 7.06 8.30 8.64
CA HIS A 152 7.07 9.76 8.79
C HIS A 152 7.80 10.37 10.00
N GLN A 153 8.49 9.61 10.83
CA GLN A 153 9.25 10.13 11.97
C GLN A 153 10.70 9.68 11.89
N ASP A 154 11.60 10.65 12.11
CA ASP A 154 13.00 10.29 12.31
C ASP A 154 13.16 9.46 13.59
N PRO A 155 14.03 8.46 13.59
CA PRO A 155 14.29 7.65 14.78
C PRO A 155 14.79 8.51 15.94
N VAL A 156 14.23 8.26 17.13
CA VAL A 156 14.65 8.94 18.37
C VAL A 156 15.33 7.92 19.28
N GLU A 157 16.52 8.27 19.78
CA GLU A 157 17.28 7.47 20.71
C GLU A 157 16.44 6.95 21.88
N GLY A 158 16.51 5.64 22.13
CA GLY A 158 15.82 4.97 23.22
C GLY A 158 14.29 4.92 23.10
N SER A 159 13.73 5.22 21.92
CA SER A 159 12.29 5.08 21.65
C SER A 159 12.07 4.04 20.55
N PRO A 160 11.00 3.21 20.61
CA PRO A 160 10.71 2.25 19.55
C PRO A 160 10.56 2.93 18.19
N PHE A 161 11.23 2.39 17.18
CA PHE A 161 11.18 2.85 15.80
C PHE A 161 10.83 1.70 14.88
N THR A 162 9.89 1.92 13.95
CA THR A 162 9.37 0.89 13.05
C THR A 162 9.66 1.24 11.60
N VAL A 163 10.18 0.27 10.87
CA VAL A 163 10.43 0.35 9.43
C VAL A 163 9.77 -0.84 8.75
N THR A 164 9.07 -0.58 7.66
CA THR A 164 8.47 -1.61 6.81
C THR A 164 9.32 -1.79 5.56
N CYS A 165 9.65 -3.03 5.25
CA CYS A 165 10.25 -3.45 3.99
C CYS A 165 9.21 -4.20 3.19
N SER A 166 8.99 -3.83 1.92
CA SER A 166 7.99 -4.51 1.09
C SER A 166 8.45 -4.73 -0.33
N VAL A 167 7.87 -5.75 -0.97
CA VAL A 167 8.02 -6.06 -2.39
C VAL A 167 6.71 -6.57 -2.96
N ILE A 168 6.38 -6.11 -4.18
CA ILE A 168 5.21 -6.57 -4.93
C ILE A 168 5.66 -7.63 -5.92
N HIS A 169 4.97 -8.76 -5.94
CA HIS A 169 5.23 -9.91 -6.81
C HIS A 169 3.91 -10.55 -7.31
N THR A 170 4.01 -11.54 -8.18
CA THR A 170 2.86 -12.25 -8.78
C THR A 170 2.81 -13.73 -8.44
N CYS A 171 3.71 -14.19 -7.54
CA CYS A 171 3.95 -15.58 -7.23
C CYS A 171 3.57 -15.92 -5.78
N PRO A 172 2.29 -16.18 -5.45
CA PRO A 172 1.88 -16.50 -4.08
C PRO A 172 2.34 -17.88 -3.61
N SER A 173 2.57 -18.83 -4.51
CA SER A 173 3.06 -20.17 -4.18
C SER A 173 4.55 -20.18 -3.79
N HIS A 174 5.33 -19.18 -4.22
CA HIS A 174 6.75 -19.02 -3.89
C HIS A 174 7.02 -17.57 -3.44
N VAL A 175 6.59 -17.29 -2.22
CA VAL A 175 6.70 -15.96 -1.61
C VAL A 175 8.17 -15.56 -1.48
N PRO A 176 8.58 -14.36 -1.95
CA PRO A 176 9.94 -13.86 -1.74
C PRO A 176 10.26 -13.70 -0.25
N SER A 177 11.46 -14.09 0.16
CA SER A 177 11.90 -13.90 1.55
C SER A 177 12.50 -12.52 1.76
N LEU A 178 12.17 -11.87 2.88
CA LEU A 178 12.72 -10.59 3.31
C LEU A 178 13.53 -10.76 4.59
N THR A 179 14.77 -10.26 4.60
CA THR A 179 15.65 -10.31 5.76
C THR A 179 16.29 -8.97 6.05
N TRP A 180 16.55 -8.67 7.34
CA TRP A 180 17.12 -7.41 7.79
C TRP A 180 18.59 -7.54 8.16
N SER A 181 19.36 -6.47 8.00
CA SER A 181 20.75 -6.39 8.45
C SER A 181 20.88 -6.36 9.99
N ARG A 182 19.79 -6.06 10.69
CA ARG A 182 19.72 -6.01 12.16
C ARG A 182 18.32 -6.35 12.66
N GLY A 183 18.19 -6.53 13.96
CA GLY A 183 16.96 -6.90 14.65
C GLY A 183 16.98 -8.34 15.13
N THR A 184 16.11 -8.65 16.09
CA THR A 184 15.87 -10.02 16.58
C THR A 184 14.60 -10.57 15.95
N GLN A 185 14.48 -11.90 15.83
CA GLN A 185 13.34 -12.55 15.16
C GLN A 185 11.99 -12.17 15.81
N ASP A 186 11.97 -11.95 17.09
CA ASP A 186 10.78 -11.59 17.90
C ASP A 186 10.26 -10.16 17.64
N LYS A 187 11.06 -9.31 16.99
CA LYS A 187 10.71 -7.94 16.64
C LYS A 187 10.39 -7.77 15.15
N ILE A 188 10.32 -8.87 14.42
CA ILE A 188 10.02 -8.89 13.00
C ILE A 188 8.65 -9.53 12.80
N ILE A 189 7.75 -8.80 12.14
CA ILE A 189 6.44 -9.30 11.73
C ILE A 189 6.48 -9.44 10.22
N ALA A 190 6.14 -10.62 9.70
CA ALA A 190 6.02 -10.88 8.27
C ALA A 190 4.54 -10.95 7.89
N GLU A 191 4.17 -10.27 6.82
CA GLU A 191 2.82 -10.26 6.26
C GLU A 191 2.87 -10.55 4.77
N HIS A 192 1.86 -11.27 4.28
CA HIS A 192 1.67 -11.55 2.86
C HIS A 192 0.23 -11.20 2.50
N LYS A 193 0.04 -10.20 1.65
CA LYS A 193 -1.25 -9.59 1.36
C LYS A 193 -1.58 -9.72 -0.12
N ASP A 194 -2.80 -10.15 -0.42
CA ASP A 194 -3.37 -10.03 -1.76
C ASP A 194 -3.74 -8.57 -2.04
N MET A 195 -3.16 -8.01 -3.10
CA MET A 195 -3.41 -6.64 -3.56
C MET A 195 -4.46 -6.59 -4.67
N GLY A 196 -5.00 -7.75 -5.02
CA GLY A 196 -5.93 -7.91 -6.13
C GLY A 196 -5.24 -7.94 -7.49
N HIS A 197 -6.01 -8.34 -8.49
CA HIS A 197 -5.57 -8.39 -9.90
C HIS A 197 -4.27 -9.18 -10.13
N GLY A 198 -4.07 -10.28 -9.36
CA GLY A 198 -2.89 -11.15 -9.48
C GLY A 198 -1.58 -10.56 -8.94
N ASN A 199 -1.66 -9.48 -8.15
CA ASN A 199 -0.52 -8.91 -7.45
C ASN A 199 -0.59 -9.20 -5.96
N TRP A 200 0.55 -9.49 -5.38
CA TRP A 200 0.73 -9.80 -3.97
C TRP A 200 1.81 -8.89 -3.39
N GLU A 201 1.67 -8.51 -2.14
CA GLU A 201 2.70 -7.77 -1.43
C GLU A 201 3.22 -8.60 -0.26
N THR A 202 4.53 -8.83 -0.24
CA THR A 202 5.21 -9.38 0.93
C THR A 202 5.81 -8.22 1.71
N GLN A 203 5.49 -8.14 3.00
CA GLN A 203 5.99 -7.13 3.92
C GLN A 203 6.74 -7.79 5.07
N SER A 204 7.80 -7.11 5.52
CA SER A 204 8.50 -7.40 6.75
C SER A 204 8.60 -6.12 7.57
N ILE A 205 8.05 -6.13 8.78
CA ILE A 205 7.97 -4.97 9.67
C ILE A 205 8.96 -5.20 10.80
N LEU A 206 10.01 -4.38 10.82
CA LEU A 206 11.03 -4.40 11.88
C LEU A 206 10.77 -3.27 12.87
N THR A 207 10.65 -3.61 14.16
CA THR A 207 10.62 -2.65 15.26
C THR A 207 11.85 -2.84 16.15
N PHE A 208 12.61 -1.75 16.34
CA PHE A 208 13.80 -1.76 17.21
C PHE A 208 13.94 -0.45 17.97
N ILE A 209 14.84 -0.41 18.96
CA ILE A 209 15.15 0.79 19.75
C ILE A 209 16.49 1.33 19.22
N PRO A 210 16.52 2.50 18.55
CA PRO A 210 17.75 3.12 18.07
C PRO A 210 18.62 3.60 19.23
N THR A 211 19.92 3.51 19.03
CA THR A 211 20.96 4.09 19.91
C THR A 211 21.70 5.21 19.19
N VAL A 212 22.50 5.98 19.91
CA VAL A 212 23.38 7.02 19.29
C VAL A 212 24.34 6.43 18.26
N GLY A 213 24.79 5.18 18.47
CA GLY A 213 25.66 4.47 17.53
C GLY A 213 24.97 4.10 16.21
N ASP A 214 23.64 4.19 16.13
CA ASP A 214 22.87 3.96 14.91
C ASP A 214 22.73 5.22 14.06
N ASP A 215 23.16 6.37 14.56
CA ASP A 215 23.11 7.61 13.79
C ASP A 215 24.02 7.50 12.56
N HIS A 216 23.46 7.88 11.42
CA HIS A 216 24.08 7.72 10.09
C HIS A 216 24.37 6.27 9.66
N ALA A 217 23.99 5.25 10.44
CA ALA A 217 24.09 3.86 10.04
C ALA A 217 23.10 3.52 8.92
N GLU A 218 23.47 2.53 8.10
CA GLU A 218 22.63 2.03 7.03
C GLU A 218 21.82 0.83 7.51
N LEU A 219 20.49 0.94 7.43
CA LEU A 219 19.57 -0.18 7.66
C LEU A 219 19.19 -0.79 6.33
N THR A 220 19.55 -2.06 6.15
CA THR A 220 19.34 -2.78 4.88
C THR A 220 18.26 -3.86 5.05
N CYS A 221 17.37 -3.94 4.08
CA CYS A 221 16.48 -5.07 3.86
C CYS A 221 16.89 -5.79 2.58
N THR A 222 17.00 -7.12 2.66
CA THR A 222 17.38 -7.97 1.54
C THR A 222 16.21 -8.83 1.12
N VAL A 223 15.85 -8.80 -0.17
CA VAL A 223 14.89 -9.72 -0.78
C VAL A 223 15.61 -10.84 -1.50
N THR A 224 15.11 -12.06 -1.35
CA THR A 224 15.57 -13.22 -2.11
C THR A 224 14.37 -13.84 -2.83
N TYR A 225 14.45 -13.86 -4.17
CA TYR A 225 13.49 -14.54 -5.04
C TYR A 225 13.98 -15.97 -5.33
N ARG A 226 13.04 -16.86 -5.65
CA ARG A 226 13.37 -18.23 -6.06
C ARG A 226 14.35 -18.22 -7.26
N GLY A 227 15.44 -18.96 -7.16
CA GLY A 227 16.43 -19.09 -8.24
C GLY A 227 17.29 -17.86 -8.52
N ARG A 228 17.14 -16.78 -7.74
CA ARG A 228 17.87 -15.53 -7.97
C ARG A 228 18.72 -15.12 -6.77
N GLY A 229 19.77 -14.36 -7.05
CA GLY A 229 20.62 -13.78 -6.02
C GLY A 229 19.87 -12.73 -5.16
N PRO A 230 20.38 -12.45 -3.95
CA PRO A 230 19.78 -11.47 -3.06
C PRO A 230 19.93 -10.05 -3.59
N LEU A 231 18.87 -9.25 -3.43
CA LEU A 231 18.87 -7.82 -3.75
C LEU A 231 18.60 -7.01 -2.49
N LYS A 232 19.25 -5.86 -2.39
CA LYS A 232 19.22 -5.01 -1.20
C LYS A 232 18.55 -3.70 -1.48
N GLY A 233 17.65 -3.30 -0.58
CA GLY A 233 17.20 -1.93 -0.41
C GLY A 233 17.75 -1.41 0.91
N ALA A 234 18.07 -0.12 0.99
CA ALA A 234 18.66 0.46 2.19
C ALA A 234 18.14 1.86 2.48
N ILE A 235 18.14 2.23 3.75
CA ILE A 235 17.89 3.59 4.22
C ILE A 235 18.98 3.99 5.21
N LYS A 236 19.35 5.27 5.19
CA LYS A 236 20.24 5.85 6.18
C LYS A 236 19.43 6.37 7.37
N LEU A 237 19.79 5.94 8.57
CA LEU A 237 19.12 6.38 9.79
C LEU A 237 19.66 7.75 10.23
N ASN A 238 18.77 8.66 10.59
CA ASN A 238 19.11 9.94 11.19
C ASN A 238 18.54 9.97 12.61
N VAL A 239 19.32 9.47 13.57
CA VAL A 239 18.87 9.31 14.95
C VAL A 239 18.93 10.62 15.71
N LYS A 240 17.78 11.12 16.13
CA LYS A 240 17.69 12.32 16.99
C LYS A 240 17.94 11.94 18.43
N THR A 241 18.89 12.59 19.08
CA THR A 241 19.07 12.44 20.52
C THR A 241 17.95 13.16 21.29
N LYS A 242 17.52 12.59 22.42
CA LYS A 242 16.51 13.24 23.30
C LYS A 242 16.97 14.63 23.75
N LEU A 243 18.25 14.78 24.00
CA LEU A 243 18.85 16.06 24.39
C LEU A 243 18.77 17.09 23.24
N GLY A 244 19.05 16.68 21.99
CA GLY A 244 18.95 17.54 20.80
C GLY A 244 17.52 18.05 20.58
N MET A 245 16.51 17.20 20.73
CA MET A 245 15.11 17.63 20.66
C MET A 245 14.74 18.64 21.75
N LEU A 246 15.28 18.46 22.97
CA LEU A 246 15.04 19.37 24.08
C LEU A 246 15.63 20.77 23.76
N TYR A 247 16.83 20.82 23.21
CA TYR A 247 17.47 22.10 22.80
C TYR A 247 16.72 22.82 21.68
N THR A 248 16.17 22.12 20.71
CA THR A 248 15.39 22.75 19.60
C THR A 248 14.10 23.41 20.09
N ILE A 249 13.57 23.01 21.24
CA ILE A 249 12.37 23.61 21.84
C ILE A 249 12.74 24.65 22.88
N ILE A 250 13.69 24.37 23.79
CA ILE A 250 14.05 25.24 24.92
C ILE A 250 14.70 26.53 24.43
N ILE A 251 15.62 26.47 23.46
CA ILE A 251 16.35 27.68 23.01
C ILE A 251 15.40 28.76 22.45
N PRO A 252 14.48 28.49 21.50
CA PRO A 252 13.58 29.51 21.00
C PRO A 252 12.61 30.02 22.07
N VAL A 253 12.12 29.15 22.95
CA VAL A 253 11.25 29.58 24.06
C VAL A 253 11.99 30.49 25.04
N ALA A 254 13.19 30.12 25.42
CA ALA A 254 14.05 30.97 26.29
C ALA A 254 14.39 32.30 25.63
N ALA A 255 14.67 32.33 24.34
CA ALA A 255 14.92 33.53 23.57
C ALA A 255 13.73 34.49 23.57
N VAL A 256 12.51 33.94 23.30
CA VAL A 256 11.25 34.73 23.31
C VAL A 256 10.97 35.29 24.69
N LEU A 257 11.10 34.48 25.75
CA LEU A 257 10.90 34.94 27.14
C LEU A 257 11.94 35.99 27.53
N GLY A 258 13.21 35.78 27.18
CA GLY A 258 14.31 36.74 27.45
C GLY A 258 14.06 38.07 26.76
N THR A 259 13.68 38.08 25.49
CA THR A 259 13.37 39.34 24.77
C THR A 259 12.16 40.03 25.35
N ALA A 260 11.12 39.33 25.77
CA ALA A 260 9.95 39.93 26.42
C ALA A 260 10.30 40.60 27.76
N VAL A 261 11.15 39.96 28.57
CA VAL A 261 11.63 40.54 29.83
C VAL A 261 12.47 41.80 29.59
N VAL A 262 13.42 41.74 28.66
CA VAL A 262 14.26 42.91 28.31
C VAL A 262 13.40 44.07 27.79
N PHE A 263 12.45 43.79 26.92
CA PHE A 263 11.53 44.80 26.40
C PHE A 263 10.65 45.40 27.51
N GLY A 264 10.14 44.57 28.41
CA GLY A 264 9.37 45.03 29.58
C GLY A 264 10.17 45.98 30.48
N LEU A 265 11.44 45.61 30.77
CA LEU A 265 12.35 46.46 31.58
C LEU A 265 12.63 47.77 30.86
N LEU A 266 12.92 47.76 29.56
CA LEU A 266 13.13 48.98 28.78
C LEU A 266 11.90 49.88 28.79
N CYS A 267 10.70 49.32 28.63
CA CYS A 267 9.44 50.08 28.73
C CYS A 267 9.26 50.72 30.11
N MET A 268 9.58 50.02 31.21
CA MET A 268 9.49 50.56 32.55
C MET A 268 10.50 51.71 32.76
N LEU A 269 11.73 51.54 32.30
CA LEU A 269 12.74 52.59 32.38
C LEU A 269 12.35 53.83 31.56
N MET A 270 11.82 53.63 30.36
CA MET A 270 11.33 54.73 29.52
C MET A 270 10.15 55.45 30.17
N ARG A 271 9.18 54.72 30.74
CA ARG A 271 8.06 55.32 31.49
C ARG A 271 8.53 56.12 32.68
N LYS A 272 9.51 55.61 33.47
CA LYS A 272 10.10 56.33 34.60
C LYS A 272 10.79 57.60 34.14
N LYS A 273 11.59 57.49 33.08
CA LYS A 273 12.31 58.67 32.51
C LYS A 273 11.33 59.72 31.98
N TYR A 274 10.28 59.31 31.33
CA TYR A 274 9.22 60.18 30.77
C TYR A 274 8.44 60.87 31.88
N LYS A 275 8.05 60.13 32.94
CA LYS A 275 7.40 60.71 34.14
C LYS A 275 8.26 61.76 34.82
N ASN A 276 9.56 61.46 35.03
CA ASN A 276 10.50 62.43 35.64
C ASN A 276 10.67 63.67 34.78
N ARG A 277 10.67 63.60 33.48
CA ARG A 277 10.69 64.73 32.55
C ARG A 277 9.46 65.61 32.66
N ILE A 278 8.25 64.96 32.70
CA ILE A 278 6.98 65.69 32.86
C ILE A 278 6.97 66.46 34.21
N GLU A 279 7.36 65.79 35.30
CA GLU A 279 7.44 66.44 36.63
C GLU A 279 8.42 67.58 36.66
N ALA A 280 9.58 67.47 35.98
CA ALA A 280 10.56 68.59 35.88
C ALA A 280 9.99 69.76 35.09
N LEU A 281 9.28 69.53 34.00
CA LEU A 281 8.64 70.59 33.21
C LEU A 281 7.49 71.27 33.98
N GLN A 282 6.71 70.49 34.73
CA GLN A 282 5.66 71.08 35.59
C GLN A 282 6.21 71.95 36.70
N ARG A 283 7.35 71.54 37.34
CA ARG A 283 8.03 72.38 38.33
C ARG A 283 8.61 73.66 37.72
N SER A 284 9.14 73.56 36.49
CA SER A 284 9.64 74.77 35.81
C SER A 284 8.50 75.76 35.45
N ALA A 285 7.34 75.21 35.04
CA ALA A 285 6.14 76.04 34.74
C ALA A 285 5.57 76.70 35.99
N SER A 286 5.51 75.97 37.12
CA SER A 286 5.05 76.56 38.39
C SER A 286 5.96 77.64 38.95
N ASN A 287 7.30 77.48 38.83
CA ASN A 287 8.26 78.51 39.27
C ASN A 287 8.25 79.74 38.34
N GLY A 288 7.94 79.60 37.06
CA GLY A 288 7.75 80.70 36.12
C GLY A 288 6.51 81.57 36.43
N GLN A 289 5.41 80.96 36.92
CA GLN A 289 4.22 81.68 37.34
C GLN A 289 4.37 82.51 38.66
N VAL A 290 5.24 81.98 39.56
CA VAL A 290 5.50 82.71 40.80
C VAL A 290 6.33 84.00 40.55
N GLN A 291 7.22 84.03 39.56
CA GLN A 291 8.02 85.22 39.22
C GLN A 291 7.22 86.28 38.47
N GLN A 292 6.07 85.97 37.88
CA GLN A 292 5.24 86.94 37.16
C GLN A 292 4.25 87.69 38.09
N ASN A 293 4.06 87.22 39.32
CA ASN A 293 3.17 87.87 40.31
C ASN A 293 3.89 88.81 41.26
N ASP A 294 5.23 89.02 41.17
CA ASP A 294 5.97 89.90 42.02
C ASP A 294 6.27 91.29 41.36
N TRP A 295 5.68 91.56 40.19
CA TRP A 295 5.75 92.80 39.48
C TRP A 295 4.33 93.37 39.18
N GLY A 296 3.56 93.55 40.21
CA GLY A 296 2.25 94.19 40.10
C GLY A 296 1.99 95.10 41.28
#